data_656ed54fbaf177dcde283da1aebde37f
#
_entry.id   656ed54fbaf177dcde283da1aebde37f
#
_cell.length_a   1.000
_cell.length_b   1.000
_cell.length_c   1.000
_cell.angle_alpha   90.00
_cell.angle_beta   90.00
_cell.angle_gamma   90.00
#
_symmetry.space_group_name_H-M   'P 1'
#
loop_
_entity.id
_entity.type
_entity.pdbx_description
1 polymer ?
#
loop_
_entity_poly.entity_id
_entity_poly.type
_entity_poly.pdbx_seq_one_letter_code
_entity_poly.pdbx_strand_id
1 'polypeptide(L)'
;MRSSLVRSAVAMAAACVATTVLAHGTEAAPGKLGSVHFKVDCSAGAQKEVDLAMAYFHSFAMERVKAPLERALQADASCGMAHWVRALASLDNPFGWPGNVSAKTLAEGAELMEQARRTGLKSQRERDYVDALAVFFRDADKLNHATRAKALESALQAVAAKYPEDAEAVILHSLVLSATFDPADKKYTNQLKAAQQLEPVFKKHPDHPGVAHYLIHSYDYPPLAGQGLTAAQRYSKIAPAASHAQHMPSHIFTRVGAWKDSVAANDASAKADSATGWNTLHAYDYMVYAHLQMGQDGAAQQVRERSLALPAPPDHFAAAYAYAAIPARLALERGDWAAAAKLPLAPAAGSYPWAKYPQAEAGNAYARALGAAATGDAAAVAAEVTRLQALRDRASELKMGYWVEQIGIQLDVVGGFGAFKRGDAEGGLAGLRKAADREDASEKHAVTPGPLLPAREVLASALLEAGKAPEALREFEAVLKKEPNRLRALAGAAVAAERAGDAGKSREYSQHITRQTAEADAGTQGLQLARMSVTR
;
A
#
# COMPACT_ATOMS: atom_id res chain seq x y z
N MET A 1 -26.01 -29.75 -88.22
CA MET A 1 -26.69 -28.51 -87.85
C MET A 1 -26.23 -28.03 -86.54
N ARG A 2 -25.82 -26.77 -86.52
CA ARG A 2 -25.44 -25.90 -85.37
C ARG A 2 -24.17 -26.14 -84.60
N SER A 3 -23.20 -25.31 -84.96
CA SER A 3 -22.04 -24.83 -84.32
C SER A 3 -22.23 -24.28 -82.89
N SER A 4 -21.31 -24.46 -82.05
CA SER A 4 -21.10 -23.54 -80.91
C SER A 4 -19.61 -23.34 -80.67
N LEU A 5 -19.22 -22.09 -80.71
CA LEU A 5 -17.89 -21.53 -80.49
C LEU A 5 -17.42 -21.68 -79.04
N VAL A 6 -16.21 -22.16 -78.91
CA VAL A 6 -15.49 -22.11 -77.62
C VAL A 6 -14.72 -20.77 -77.59
N ARG A 7 -15.05 -19.90 -76.63
CA ARG A 7 -14.22 -18.72 -76.31
C ARG A 7 -13.30 -19.05 -75.13
N SER A 8 -12.00 -19.04 -75.41
CA SER A 8 -10.95 -19.12 -74.39
C SER A 8 -10.86 -17.78 -73.67
N ALA A 9 -11.05 -17.78 -72.33
CA ALA A 9 -10.76 -16.66 -71.47
C ALA A 9 -9.40 -16.92 -70.79
N VAL A 10 -8.42 -16.08 -71.11
CA VAL A 10 -7.14 -16.02 -70.39
C VAL A 10 -7.34 -15.25 -69.12
N ALA A 11 -7.24 -15.91 -67.96
CA ALA A 11 -7.24 -15.27 -66.66
C ALA A 11 -5.81 -14.86 -66.28
N MET A 12 -5.55 -13.54 -66.28
CA MET A 12 -4.36 -12.96 -65.66
C MET A 12 -4.51 -13.00 -64.14
N ALA A 13 -3.69 -13.82 -63.45
CA ALA A 13 -3.57 -13.80 -62.01
C ALA A 13 -2.62 -12.65 -61.60
N ALA A 14 -3.21 -11.55 -61.07
CA ALA A 14 -2.45 -10.50 -60.40
C ALA A 14 -2.09 -10.97 -59.00
N ALA A 15 -0.83 -11.25 -58.73
CA ALA A 15 -0.33 -11.52 -57.37
C ALA A 15 -0.27 -10.21 -56.59
N CYS A 16 -1.24 -9.96 -55.73
CA CYS A 16 -1.16 -8.95 -54.68
C CYS A 16 -0.20 -9.42 -53.59
N VAL A 17 1.00 -8.89 -53.58
CA VAL A 17 1.93 -8.98 -52.44
C VAL A 17 1.34 -8.05 -51.35
N ALA A 18 0.63 -8.61 -50.37
CA ALA A 18 0.23 -7.90 -49.16
C ALA A 18 1.46 -7.72 -48.30
N THR A 19 2.08 -6.55 -48.36
CA THR A 19 3.02 -6.10 -47.32
C THR A 19 2.25 -5.87 -46.02
N THR A 20 2.32 -6.82 -45.10
CA THR A 20 1.92 -6.62 -43.72
C THR A 20 2.85 -5.59 -43.10
N VAL A 21 2.46 -4.32 -43.15
CA VAL A 21 3.02 -3.29 -42.28
C VAL A 21 2.56 -3.68 -40.87
N LEU A 22 3.48 -4.26 -40.09
CA LEU A 22 3.34 -4.34 -38.65
C LEU A 22 3.22 -2.89 -38.15
N ALA A 23 1.97 -2.47 -37.89
CA ALA A 23 1.72 -1.26 -37.15
C ALA A 23 2.31 -1.47 -35.75
N HIS A 24 3.53 -0.96 -35.56
CA HIS A 24 4.01 -0.67 -34.22
C HIS A 24 3.03 0.35 -33.67
N GLY A 25 2.16 -0.09 -32.73
CA GLY A 25 1.28 0.80 -32.01
C GLY A 25 2.14 1.93 -31.46
N THR A 26 1.91 3.15 -31.90
CA THR A 26 2.54 4.34 -31.34
C THR A 26 2.13 4.38 -29.87
N GLU A 27 3.07 4.05 -28.99
CA GLU A 27 2.89 4.19 -27.53
C GLU A 27 2.49 5.64 -27.29
N ALA A 28 1.34 5.85 -26.62
CA ALA A 28 0.88 7.20 -26.33
C ALA A 28 1.98 7.96 -25.58
N ALA A 29 2.21 9.21 -25.96
CA ALA A 29 3.25 10.04 -25.32
C ALA A 29 3.09 9.96 -23.80
N PRO A 30 4.19 9.81 -23.03
CA PRO A 30 4.11 9.73 -21.59
C PRO A 30 3.47 11.01 -21.05
N GLY A 31 2.44 10.87 -20.22
CA GLY A 31 1.88 12.01 -19.51
C GLY A 31 2.90 12.63 -18.55
N LYS A 32 2.54 13.73 -17.89
CA LYS A 32 3.44 14.43 -16.96
C LYS A 32 3.84 13.52 -15.78
N LEU A 33 5.16 13.30 -15.59
CA LEU A 33 5.79 12.48 -14.54
C LEU A 33 6.72 13.27 -13.62
N GLY A 34 6.69 14.61 -13.68
CA GLY A 34 7.64 15.47 -12.99
C GLY A 34 8.92 15.70 -13.79
N SER A 35 9.99 16.12 -13.11
CA SER A 35 11.29 16.41 -13.69
C SER A 35 12.37 15.58 -12.99
N VAL A 36 12.99 14.69 -13.76
CA VAL A 36 14.12 13.86 -13.32
C VAL A 36 15.29 14.12 -14.26
N HIS A 37 16.49 14.24 -13.73
CA HIS A 37 17.71 14.28 -14.50
C HIS A 37 18.79 13.44 -13.81
N PHE A 38 18.82 12.16 -14.12
CA PHE A 38 19.88 11.24 -13.69
C PHE A 38 21.01 11.27 -14.70
N LYS A 39 22.01 12.13 -14.47
CA LYS A 39 23.12 12.31 -15.41
C LYS A 39 23.82 10.99 -15.72
N VAL A 40 23.92 10.64 -17.00
CA VAL A 40 24.69 9.50 -17.52
C VAL A 40 25.62 9.94 -18.64
N ASP A 41 26.77 9.27 -18.79
CA ASP A 41 27.75 9.58 -19.82
C ASP A 41 27.43 8.83 -21.14
N CYS A 42 26.16 8.96 -21.58
CA CYS A 42 25.60 8.37 -22.80
C CYS A 42 25.27 9.47 -23.82
N SER A 43 24.80 9.09 -25.01
CA SER A 43 24.29 10.07 -25.97
C SER A 43 23.10 10.86 -25.42
N ALA A 44 22.85 12.06 -25.96
CA ALA A 44 21.73 12.89 -25.55
C ALA A 44 20.35 12.17 -25.73
N GLY A 45 20.23 11.31 -26.75
CA GLY A 45 19.06 10.48 -26.96
C GLY A 45 18.87 9.45 -25.86
N ALA A 46 19.94 8.76 -25.46
CA ALA A 46 19.94 7.78 -24.39
C ALA A 46 19.69 8.46 -23.02
N GLN A 47 20.30 9.63 -22.74
CA GLN A 47 20.05 10.42 -21.53
C GLN A 47 18.56 10.69 -21.33
N LYS A 48 17.87 11.14 -22.37
CA LYS A 48 16.42 11.43 -22.31
C LYS A 48 15.59 10.21 -21.92
N GLU A 49 15.93 9.06 -22.48
CA GLU A 49 15.21 7.80 -22.19
C GLU A 49 15.53 7.26 -20.79
N VAL A 50 16.77 7.44 -20.31
CA VAL A 50 17.15 7.12 -18.92
C VAL A 50 16.40 8.02 -17.93
N ASP A 51 16.30 9.32 -18.19
CA ASP A 51 15.53 10.24 -17.34
C ASP A 51 14.05 9.84 -17.27
N LEU A 52 13.45 9.41 -18.39
CA LEU A 52 12.09 8.91 -18.43
C LEU A 52 11.94 7.60 -17.62
N ALA A 53 12.89 6.67 -17.76
CA ALA A 53 12.90 5.43 -17.00
C ALA A 53 12.99 5.68 -15.49
N MET A 54 13.84 6.62 -15.07
CA MET A 54 13.97 7.02 -13.68
C MET A 54 12.70 7.72 -13.16
N ALA A 55 12.02 8.52 -13.98
CA ALA A 55 10.73 9.11 -13.60
C ALA A 55 9.66 8.05 -13.34
N TYR A 56 9.60 7.00 -14.14
CA TYR A 56 8.75 5.83 -13.88
C TYR A 56 9.16 5.08 -12.61
N PHE A 57 10.47 4.83 -12.43
CA PHE A 57 11.00 4.19 -11.22
C PHE A 57 10.61 4.96 -9.96
N HIS A 58 10.84 6.26 -9.92
CA HIS A 58 10.50 7.09 -8.76
C HIS A 58 9.00 7.19 -8.49
N SER A 59 8.17 6.91 -9.49
CA SER A 59 6.71 6.85 -9.36
C SER A 59 6.19 5.42 -9.12
N PHE A 60 7.08 4.44 -8.91
CA PHE A 60 6.78 3.01 -8.75
C PHE A 60 5.91 2.42 -9.87
N ALA A 61 6.04 2.96 -11.08
CA ALA A 61 5.47 2.40 -12.31
C ALA A 61 6.49 1.45 -12.97
N MET A 62 6.90 0.41 -12.24
CA MET A 62 8.03 -0.46 -12.58
C MET A 62 7.84 -1.19 -13.91
N GLU A 63 6.60 -1.54 -14.25
CA GLU A 63 6.24 -2.19 -15.51
C GLU A 63 6.50 -1.30 -16.75
N ARG A 64 6.65 0.01 -16.56
CA ARG A 64 6.89 1.00 -17.63
C ARG A 64 8.36 1.36 -17.81
N VAL A 65 9.25 0.90 -16.93
CA VAL A 65 10.70 1.26 -16.97
C VAL A 65 11.44 0.61 -18.15
N LYS A 66 11.02 -0.59 -18.55
CA LYS A 66 11.75 -1.40 -19.54
C LYS A 66 11.82 -0.74 -20.93
N ALA A 67 10.72 -0.25 -21.46
CA ALA A 67 10.64 0.27 -22.82
C ALA A 67 11.54 1.51 -23.06
N PRO A 68 11.57 2.54 -22.19
CA PRO A 68 12.56 3.62 -22.30
C PRO A 68 14.01 3.13 -22.28
N LEU A 69 14.36 2.14 -21.45
CA LEU A 69 15.73 1.62 -21.39
C LEU A 69 16.14 0.87 -22.66
N GLU A 70 15.21 0.17 -23.31
CA GLU A 70 15.43 -0.43 -24.61
C GLU A 70 15.70 0.64 -25.69
N ARG A 71 14.95 1.74 -25.68
CA ARG A 71 15.21 2.88 -26.57
C ARG A 71 16.53 3.59 -26.25
N ALA A 72 16.91 3.68 -24.97
CA ALA A 72 18.21 4.22 -24.58
C ALA A 72 19.36 3.41 -25.17
N LEU A 73 19.31 2.08 -25.13
CA LEU A 73 20.31 1.19 -25.74
C LEU A 73 20.28 1.22 -27.27
N GLN A 74 19.11 1.48 -27.88
CA GLN A 74 19.03 1.71 -29.34
C GLN A 74 19.69 3.04 -29.74
N ALA A 75 19.56 4.09 -28.91
CA ALA A 75 20.15 5.40 -29.16
C ALA A 75 21.67 5.44 -28.84
N ASP A 76 22.13 4.61 -27.90
CA ASP A 76 23.54 4.45 -27.54
C ASP A 76 23.78 3.05 -26.95
N ALA A 77 24.26 2.13 -27.79
CA ALA A 77 24.56 0.76 -27.38
C ALA A 77 25.66 0.66 -26.30
N SER A 78 26.43 1.75 -26.08
CA SER A 78 27.44 1.83 -25.03
C SER A 78 26.93 2.43 -23.70
N CYS A 79 25.62 2.64 -23.55
CA CYS A 79 25.03 3.19 -22.34
C CYS A 79 24.89 2.13 -21.24
N GLY A 80 25.95 1.83 -20.51
CA GLY A 80 25.96 0.83 -19.43
C GLY A 80 24.98 1.13 -18.30
N MET A 81 24.69 2.41 -18.05
CA MET A 81 23.74 2.82 -17.01
C MET A 81 22.29 2.43 -17.31
N ALA A 82 21.93 2.15 -18.56
CA ALA A 82 20.62 1.59 -18.88
C ALA A 82 20.39 0.20 -18.24
N HIS A 83 21.42 -0.64 -18.21
CA HIS A 83 21.37 -1.94 -17.51
C HIS A 83 21.30 -1.75 -15.99
N TRP A 84 22.01 -0.76 -15.46
CA TRP A 84 21.95 -0.43 -14.03
C TRP A 84 20.54 0.00 -13.59
N VAL A 85 19.89 0.91 -14.32
CA VAL A 85 18.50 1.33 -14.00
C VAL A 85 17.54 0.14 -14.10
N ARG A 86 17.74 -0.75 -15.08
CA ARG A 86 16.93 -1.96 -15.21
C ARG A 86 17.08 -2.89 -14.01
N ALA A 87 18.31 -3.09 -13.50
CA ALA A 87 18.56 -3.89 -12.30
C ALA A 87 17.96 -3.23 -11.04
N LEU A 88 18.10 -1.91 -10.91
CA LEU A 88 17.47 -1.17 -9.80
C LEU A 88 15.95 -1.35 -9.82
N ALA A 89 15.32 -1.16 -10.97
CA ALA A 89 13.87 -1.31 -11.12
C ALA A 89 13.38 -2.75 -10.89
N SER A 90 14.22 -3.77 -11.17
CA SER A 90 13.87 -5.17 -10.91
C SER A 90 13.73 -5.51 -9.43
N LEU A 91 14.29 -4.71 -8.54
CA LEU A 91 14.11 -4.84 -7.07
C LEU A 91 12.73 -4.39 -6.60
N ASP A 92 11.95 -3.77 -7.50
CA ASP A 92 10.59 -3.30 -7.24
C ASP A 92 10.50 -2.33 -6.04
N ASN A 93 9.35 -2.22 -5.42
CA ASN A 93 9.08 -1.34 -4.28
C ASN A 93 9.84 -1.82 -3.02
N PRO A 94 10.83 -1.06 -2.52
CA PRO A 94 11.61 -1.45 -1.34
C PRO A 94 10.77 -1.61 -0.06
N PHE A 95 9.62 -0.96 0.04
CA PHE A 95 8.70 -1.12 1.17
C PHE A 95 7.92 -2.45 1.15
N GLY A 96 8.00 -3.19 0.04
CA GLY A 96 7.50 -4.56 -0.10
C GLY A 96 8.53 -5.65 0.20
N TRP A 97 9.79 -5.29 0.44
CA TRP A 97 10.87 -6.24 0.69
C TRP A 97 10.63 -7.05 1.98
N PRO A 98 11.08 -8.32 2.00
CA PRO A 98 11.70 -9.11 0.91
C PRO A 98 10.70 -9.79 -0.04
N GLY A 99 9.40 -9.62 0.14
CA GLY A 99 8.34 -10.41 -0.49
C GLY A 99 8.29 -10.33 -2.02
N ASN A 100 8.75 -9.21 -2.59
CA ASN A 100 8.76 -8.97 -4.04
C ASN A 100 10.14 -9.24 -4.71
N VAL A 101 11.14 -9.75 -3.97
CA VAL A 101 12.48 -10.07 -4.51
C VAL A 101 12.69 -11.57 -4.54
N SER A 102 12.56 -12.17 -5.74
CA SER A 102 12.75 -13.60 -5.96
C SER A 102 14.23 -13.99 -6.23
N ALA A 103 14.54 -15.28 -6.12
CA ALA A 103 15.86 -15.79 -6.53
C ALA A 103 16.16 -15.50 -8.01
N LYS A 104 15.13 -15.55 -8.87
CA LYS A 104 15.24 -15.18 -10.28
C LYS A 104 15.63 -13.70 -10.43
N THR A 105 14.95 -12.80 -9.72
CA THR A 105 15.26 -11.36 -9.70
C THR A 105 16.72 -11.12 -9.30
N LEU A 106 17.23 -11.85 -8.31
CA LEU A 106 18.61 -11.70 -7.86
C LEU A 106 19.64 -12.16 -8.91
N ALA A 107 19.37 -13.27 -9.59
CA ALA A 107 20.24 -13.77 -10.66
C ALA A 107 20.23 -12.84 -11.88
N GLU A 108 19.07 -12.37 -12.31
CA GLU A 108 18.93 -11.42 -13.42
C GLU A 108 19.59 -10.07 -13.10
N GLY A 109 19.43 -9.57 -11.85
CA GLY A 109 20.07 -8.34 -11.41
C GLY A 109 21.60 -8.43 -11.41
N ALA A 110 22.17 -9.56 -10.96
CA ALA A 110 23.60 -9.80 -11.02
C ALA A 110 24.13 -9.76 -12.47
N GLU A 111 23.43 -10.43 -13.40
CA GLU A 111 23.79 -10.40 -14.84
C GLU A 111 23.70 -8.98 -15.43
N LEU A 112 22.67 -8.21 -15.05
CA LEU A 112 22.53 -6.82 -15.49
C LEU A 112 23.71 -5.94 -15.00
N MET A 113 24.24 -6.18 -13.79
CA MET A 113 25.43 -5.47 -13.32
C MET A 113 26.67 -5.83 -14.14
N GLU A 114 26.84 -7.09 -14.51
CA GLU A 114 27.93 -7.50 -15.40
C GLU A 114 27.75 -6.92 -16.81
N GLN A 115 26.52 -6.86 -17.33
CA GLN A 115 26.22 -6.20 -18.60
C GLN A 115 26.59 -4.72 -18.56
N ALA A 116 26.21 -3.99 -17.46
CA ALA A 116 26.59 -2.59 -17.30
C ALA A 116 28.10 -2.38 -17.40
N ARG A 117 28.91 -3.25 -16.77
CA ARG A 117 30.38 -3.18 -16.82
C ARG A 117 30.93 -3.49 -18.22
N ARG A 118 30.39 -4.51 -18.89
CA ARG A 118 30.84 -4.90 -20.25
C ARG A 118 30.46 -3.87 -21.31
N THR A 119 29.28 -3.26 -21.18
CA THR A 119 28.75 -2.27 -22.13
C THR A 119 29.56 -0.97 -22.10
N GLY A 120 30.05 -0.58 -20.93
CA GLY A 120 30.92 0.57 -20.74
C GLY A 120 30.41 1.57 -19.72
N LEU A 121 31.32 1.94 -18.80
CA LEU A 121 31.08 2.94 -17.75
C LEU A 121 32.16 4.01 -17.92
N LYS A 122 31.77 5.20 -18.37
CA LYS A 122 32.73 6.22 -18.84
C LYS A 122 33.30 7.03 -17.67
N SER A 123 32.58 7.21 -16.58
CA SER A 123 33.02 7.97 -15.41
C SER A 123 33.21 7.12 -14.15
N GLN A 124 33.95 7.65 -13.19
CA GLN A 124 34.08 7.04 -11.86
C GLN A 124 32.72 7.04 -11.11
N ARG A 125 31.90 8.07 -11.32
CA ARG A 125 30.58 8.16 -10.75
C ARG A 125 29.70 6.98 -11.20
N GLU A 126 29.66 6.65 -12.49
CA GLU A 126 28.89 5.50 -12.99
C GLU A 126 29.39 4.18 -12.41
N ARG A 127 30.70 4.00 -12.29
CA ARG A 127 31.29 2.82 -11.64
C ARG A 127 30.87 2.70 -10.19
N ASP A 128 30.90 3.80 -9.44
CA ASP A 128 30.49 3.81 -8.03
C ASP A 128 29.00 3.44 -7.85
N TYR A 129 28.11 3.91 -8.73
CA TYR A 129 26.69 3.50 -8.70
C TYR A 129 26.51 2.01 -9.02
N VAL A 130 27.22 1.50 -10.02
CA VAL A 130 27.17 0.07 -10.38
C VAL A 130 27.70 -0.79 -9.24
N ASP A 131 28.83 -0.41 -8.64
CA ASP A 131 29.41 -1.14 -7.52
C ASP A 131 28.53 -1.09 -6.27
N ALA A 132 27.87 0.04 -6.00
CA ALA A 132 26.94 0.18 -4.89
C ALA A 132 25.72 -0.73 -5.05
N LEU A 133 25.12 -0.82 -6.24
CA LEU A 133 23.96 -1.69 -6.46
C LEU A 133 24.36 -3.17 -6.50
N ALA A 134 25.54 -3.48 -7.03
CA ALA A 134 26.04 -4.85 -7.15
C ALA A 134 26.16 -5.58 -5.82
N VAL A 135 26.36 -4.85 -4.69
CA VAL A 135 26.44 -5.48 -3.35
C VAL A 135 25.14 -6.19 -2.97
N PHE A 136 24.00 -5.73 -3.48
CA PHE A 136 22.70 -6.34 -3.18
C PHE A 136 22.54 -7.72 -3.83
N PHE A 137 23.13 -7.91 -4.99
CA PHE A 137 23.06 -9.15 -5.78
C PHE A 137 24.16 -10.15 -5.43
N ARG A 138 25.25 -9.66 -4.79
CA ARG A 138 26.40 -10.52 -4.44
C ARG A 138 26.03 -11.51 -3.35
N ASP A 139 26.57 -12.74 -3.46
CA ASP A 139 26.41 -13.80 -2.46
C ASP A 139 24.94 -14.03 -2.04
N ALA A 140 24.01 -13.90 -3.00
CA ALA A 140 22.58 -13.99 -2.75
C ALA A 140 22.13 -15.35 -2.21
N ASP A 141 22.92 -16.40 -2.44
CA ASP A 141 22.76 -17.76 -1.90
C ASP A 141 23.25 -17.91 -0.45
N LYS A 142 24.14 -17.00 0.03
CA LYS A 142 24.76 -17.07 1.36
C LYS A 142 24.21 -16.01 2.33
N LEU A 143 23.85 -14.82 1.81
CA LEU A 143 23.42 -13.70 2.62
C LEU A 143 21.89 -13.57 2.61
N ASN A 144 21.30 -13.37 3.78
CA ASN A 144 19.87 -13.09 3.86
C ASN A 144 19.55 -11.69 3.30
N HIS A 145 18.27 -11.45 3.02
CA HIS A 145 17.81 -10.19 2.42
C HIS A 145 18.17 -8.96 3.27
N ALA A 146 17.98 -9.00 4.58
CA ALA A 146 18.24 -7.86 5.47
C ALA A 146 19.72 -7.46 5.45
N THR A 147 20.65 -8.43 5.42
CA THR A 147 22.08 -8.18 5.30
C THR A 147 22.41 -7.47 3.98
N ARG A 148 21.84 -7.94 2.85
CA ARG A 148 22.06 -7.34 1.53
C ARG A 148 21.44 -5.95 1.42
N ALA A 149 20.25 -5.74 1.97
CA ALA A 149 19.58 -4.43 1.97
C ALA A 149 20.38 -3.40 2.78
N LYS A 150 20.93 -3.77 3.94
CA LYS A 150 21.82 -2.91 4.73
C LYS A 150 23.14 -2.62 4.01
N ALA A 151 23.70 -3.60 3.31
CA ALA A 151 24.90 -3.39 2.50
C ALA A 151 24.65 -2.39 1.36
N LEU A 152 23.49 -2.48 0.67
CA LEU A 152 23.07 -1.52 -0.33
C LEU A 152 22.87 -0.13 0.26
N GLU A 153 22.19 -0.02 1.41
CA GLU A 153 22.01 1.27 2.10
C GLU A 153 23.36 1.93 2.38
N SER A 154 24.30 1.20 2.97
CA SER A 154 25.64 1.72 3.29
C SER A 154 26.45 2.09 2.04
N ALA A 155 26.32 1.32 0.95
CA ALA A 155 26.98 1.63 -0.31
C ALA A 155 26.41 2.89 -0.97
N LEU A 156 25.08 3.06 -0.98
CA LEU A 156 24.42 4.28 -1.48
C LEU A 156 24.75 5.49 -0.60
N GLN A 157 24.88 5.32 0.71
CA GLN A 157 25.37 6.38 1.62
C GLN A 157 26.76 6.86 1.20
N ALA A 158 27.66 5.93 0.88
CA ALA A 158 29.02 6.28 0.43
C ALA A 158 28.99 7.04 -0.91
N VAL A 159 28.11 6.65 -1.85
CA VAL A 159 27.93 7.38 -3.11
C VAL A 159 27.40 8.79 -2.84
N ALA A 160 26.36 8.95 -2.02
CA ALA A 160 25.80 10.26 -1.67
C ALA A 160 26.84 11.16 -0.97
N ALA A 161 27.67 10.60 -0.09
CA ALA A 161 28.74 11.34 0.57
C ALA A 161 29.86 11.77 -0.38
N LYS A 162 30.18 10.94 -1.38
CA LYS A 162 31.21 11.23 -2.40
C LYS A 162 30.73 12.26 -3.43
N TYR A 163 29.45 12.30 -3.71
CA TYR A 163 28.83 13.19 -4.70
C TYR A 163 27.70 14.04 -4.07
N PRO A 164 28.00 14.99 -3.18
CA PRO A 164 27.02 15.72 -2.39
C PRO A 164 26.10 16.63 -3.22
N GLU A 165 26.50 17.00 -4.44
CA GLU A 165 25.67 17.79 -5.36
C GLU A 165 24.79 16.91 -6.27
N ASP A 166 24.95 15.58 -6.20
CA ASP A 166 24.15 14.63 -6.94
C ASP A 166 22.83 14.34 -6.20
N ALA A 167 21.78 15.02 -6.60
CA ALA A 167 20.47 14.86 -5.97
C ALA A 167 19.97 13.40 -6.00
N GLU A 168 20.24 12.67 -7.10
CA GLU A 168 19.81 11.28 -7.24
C GLU A 168 20.51 10.35 -6.24
N ALA A 169 21.78 10.60 -5.92
CA ALA A 169 22.49 9.83 -4.89
C ALA A 169 21.82 9.97 -3.52
N VAL A 170 21.45 11.21 -3.16
CA VAL A 170 20.75 11.49 -1.89
C VAL A 170 19.35 10.86 -1.90
N ILE A 171 18.61 10.97 -3.01
CA ILE A 171 17.24 10.45 -3.15
C ILE A 171 17.23 8.92 -3.02
N LEU A 172 18.12 8.23 -3.74
CA LEU A 172 18.20 6.76 -3.73
C LEU A 172 18.67 6.22 -2.37
N HIS A 173 19.67 6.87 -1.76
CA HIS A 173 20.07 6.52 -0.39
C HIS A 173 18.90 6.68 0.58
N SER A 174 18.18 7.80 0.54
CA SER A 174 17.04 8.07 1.43
C SER A 174 15.91 7.06 1.24
N LEU A 175 15.63 6.62 0.02
CA LEU A 175 14.67 5.56 -0.29
C LEU A 175 15.04 4.26 0.44
N VAL A 176 16.28 3.78 0.24
CA VAL A 176 16.72 2.49 0.82
C VAL A 176 16.86 2.60 2.33
N LEU A 177 17.36 3.73 2.86
CA LEU A 177 17.42 4.00 4.30
C LEU A 177 16.05 3.92 4.96
N SER A 178 15.03 4.54 4.34
CA SER A 178 13.66 4.50 4.86
C SER A 178 13.07 3.08 4.82
N ALA A 179 13.41 2.28 3.80
CA ALA A 179 12.93 0.91 3.64
C ALA A 179 13.66 -0.11 4.54
N THR A 180 14.85 0.20 5.04
CA THR A 180 15.67 -0.67 5.90
C THR A 180 15.56 -0.36 7.38
N PHE A 181 14.46 0.26 7.80
CA PHE A 181 14.22 0.60 9.21
C PHE A 181 14.05 -0.63 10.09
N ASP A 182 14.34 -0.47 11.39
CA ASP A 182 14.02 -1.46 12.41
C ASP A 182 12.55 -1.23 12.86
N PRO A 183 11.64 -2.20 12.69
CA PRO A 183 10.25 -2.07 13.15
C PRO A 183 10.10 -1.84 14.66
N ALA A 184 11.10 -2.22 15.45
CA ALA A 184 11.14 -1.97 16.89
C ALA A 184 11.57 -0.53 17.25
N ASP A 185 12.17 0.22 16.31
CA ASP A 185 12.58 1.60 16.54
C ASP A 185 11.39 2.57 16.50
N LYS A 186 10.82 2.84 17.67
CA LYS A 186 9.74 3.83 17.84
C LYS A 186 10.21 5.29 17.90
N LYS A 187 11.51 5.54 17.67
CA LYS A 187 12.06 6.88 17.46
C LYS A 187 12.08 7.26 15.97
N TYR A 188 11.75 6.31 15.09
CA TYR A 188 11.72 6.50 13.63
C TYR A 188 13.03 7.05 13.07
N THR A 189 14.17 6.55 13.57
CA THR A 189 15.52 7.08 13.31
C THR A 189 15.83 7.13 11.80
N ASN A 190 15.58 6.03 11.07
CA ASN A 190 15.84 5.97 9.64
C ASN A 190 14.92 6.91 8.85
N GLN A 191 13.65 6.94 9.21
CA GLN A 191 12.62 7.77 8.57
C GLN A 191 12.93 9.26 8.73
N LEU A 192 13.27 9.68 9.95
CA LEU A 192 13.63 11.09 10.22
C LEU A 192 14.94 11.47 9.53
N LYS A 193 15.94 10.56 9.50
CA LYS A 193 17.21 10.80 8.78
C LYS A 193 16.96 10.92 7.26
N ALA A 194 16.14 10.05 6.68
CA ALA A 194 15.77 10.13 5.27
C ALA A 194 15.03 11.43 4.94
N ALA A 195 14.05 11.82 5.75
CA ALA A 195 13.33 13.08 5.59
C ALA A 195 14.27 14.29 5.69
N GLN A 196 15.17 14.31 6.67
CA GLN A 196 16.17 15.36 6.85
C GLN A 196 17.07 15.54 5.62
N GLN A 197 17.39 14.45 4.91
CA GLN A 197 18.16 14.50 3.67
C GLN A 197 17.30 14.97 2.49
N LEU A 198 16.04 14.55 2.42
CA LEU A 198 15.14 14.85 1.30
C LEU A 198 14.58 16.28 1.33
N GLU A 199 14.33 16.87 2.51
CA GLU A 199 13.74 18.22 2.61
C GLU A 199 14.56 19.33 1.90
N PRO A 200 15.90 19.40 2.01
CA PRO A 200 16.69 20.34 1.22
C PRO A 200 16.63 20.08 -0.28
N VAL A 201 16.59 18.79 -0.70
CA VAL A 201 16.45 18.38 -2.10
C VAL A 201 15.10 18.80 -2.63
N PHE A 202 14.01 18.65 -1.85
CA PHE A 202 12.66 19.07 -2.24
C PHE A 202 12.57 20.58 -2.48
N LYS A 203 13.30 21.39 -1.72
CA LYS A 203 13.37 22.84 -1.94
C LYS A 203 14.09 23.21 -3.24
N LYS A 204 15.18 22.47 -3.58
CA LYS A 204 15.96 22.71 -4.81
C LYS A 204 15.28 22.11 -6.06
N HIS A 205 14.63 20.95 -5.92
CA HIS A 205 14.01 20.18 -6.99
C HIS A 205 12.52 19.91 -6.69
N PRO A 206 11.67 20.94 -6.64
CA PRO A 206 10.30 20.84 -6.15
C PRO A 206 9.36 20.00 -7.05
N ASP A 207 9.77 19.72 -8.29
CA ASP A 207 9.00 18.93 -9.24
C ASP A 207 9.59 17.53 -9.46
N HIS A 208 10.56 17.11 -8.62
CA HIS A 208 11.13 15.78 -8.69
C HIS A 208 10.19 14.75 -8.02
N PRO A 209 9.69 13.74 -8.76
CA PRO A 209 8.67 12.80 -8.24
C PRO A 209 9.19 11.99 -7.04
N GLY A 210 10.42 11.48 -7.10
CA GLY A 210 11.00 10.65 -6.06
C GLY A 210 11.14 11.37 -4.72
N VAL A 211 11.44 12.66 -4.72
CA VAL A 211 11.61 13.41 -3.46
C VAL A 211 10.28 13.53 -2.72
N ALA A 212 9.21 13.98 -3.40
CA ALA A 212 7.90 14.10 -2.79
C ALA A 212 7.36 12.72 -2.33
N HIS A 213 7.57 11.68 -3.16
CA HIS A 213 7.17 10.32 -2.89
C HIS A 213 7.83 9.78 -1.61
N TYR A 214 9.15 9.88 -1.52
CA TYR A 214 9.89 9.28 -0.41
C TYR A 214 9.78 10.09 0.89
N LEU A 215 9.48 11.38 0.82
CA LEU A 215 9.04 12.17 1.98
C LEU A 215 7.70 11.65 2.53
N ILE A 216 6.73 11.31 1.67
CA ILE A 216 5.48 10.69 2.11
C ILE A 216 5.76 9.38 2.86
N HIS A 217 6.58 8.50 2.31
CA HIS A 217 6.96 7.25 2.99
C HIS A 217 7.69 7.49 4.31
N SER A 218 8.58 8.47 4.36
CA SER A 218 9.30 8.83 5.60
C SER A 218 8.38 9.35 6.69
N TYR A 219 7.28 9.98 6.33
CA TYR A 219 6.32 10.58 7.26
C TYR A 219 5.02 9.77 7.46
N ASP A 220 4.84 8.59 6.80
CA ASP A 220 3.65 7.74 6.97
C ASP A 220 3.63 7.00 8.32
N TYR A 221 3.86 7.74 9.40
CA TYR A 221 3.82 7.25 10.78
C TYR A 221 3.00 8.21 11.64
N PRO A 222 2.20 7.74 12.62
CA PRO A 222 1.27 8.58 13.36
C PRO A 222 1.89 9.88 13.92
N PRO A 223 3.05 9.87 14.60
CA PRO A 223 3.61 11.10 15.15
C PRO A 223 4.28 12.00 14.11
N LEU A 224 4.52 11.53 12.88
CA LEU A 224 5.25 12.25 11.84
C LEU A 224 4.35 12.78 10.72
N ALA A 225 3.16 12.22 10.57
CA ALA A 225 2.30 12.43 9.39
C ALA A 225 1.99 13.90 9.09
N GLY A 226 1.84 14.74 10.11
CA GLY A 226 1.62 16.17 9.93
C GLY A 226 2.74 16.87 9.15
N GLN A 227 3.97 16.38 9.25
CA GLN A 227 5.14 16.91 8.51
C GLN A 227 5.09 16.56 7.02
N GLY A 228 4.40 15.45 6.66
CA GLY A 228 4.26 14.99 5.28
C GLY A 228 3.23 15.73 4.43
N LEU A 229 2.40 16.62 5.02
CA LEU A 229 1.29 17.28 4.32
C LEU A 229 1.72 18.06 3.07
N THR A 230 2.83 18.79 3.13
CA THR A 230 3.32 19.57 1.97
C THR A 230 3.69 18.65 0.80
N ALA A 231 4.38 17.53 1.06
CA ALA A 231 4.74 16.56 0.05
C ALA A 231 3.48 15.90 -0.53
N ALA A 232 2.53 15.49 0.32
CA ALA A 232 1.27 14.89 -0.08
C ALA A 232 0.44 15.81 -0.98
N GLN A 233 0.27 17.08 -0.63
CA GLN A 233 -0.50 18.07 -1.42
C GLN A 233 0.11 18.39 -2.79
N ARG A 234 1.40 18.09 -2.99
CA ARG A 234 2.12 18.39 -4.23
C ARG A 234 2.32 17.19 -5.13
N TYR A 235 2.51 15.98 -4.59
CA TYR A 235 2.97 14.84 -5.35
C TYR A 235 2.04 14.47 -6.52
N SER A 236 0.74 14.42 -6.31
CA SER A 236 -0.24 14.15 -7.39
C SER A 236 -0.17 15.17 -8.54
N LYS A 237 0.25 16.41 -8.28
CA LYS A 237 0.41 17.47 -9.29
C LYS A 237 1.77 17.38 -10.00
N ILE A 238 2.77 16.79 -9.35
CA ILE A 238 4.09 16.55 -9.93
C ILE A 238 4.01 15.45 -10.98
N ALA A 239 3.42 14.30 -10.65
CA ALA A 239 3.36 13.12 -11.52
C ALA A 239 1.91 12.63 -11.75
N PRO A 240 1.02 13.44 -12.33
CA PRO A 240 -0.39 13.09 -12.49
C PRO A 240 -0.64 11.89 -13.39
N ALA A 241 0.30 11.50 -14.24
CA ALA A 241 0.18 10.35 -15.13
C ALA A 241 0.51 9.00 -14.46
N ALA A 242 1.03 9.01 -13.23
CA ALA A 242 1.32 7.79 -12.49
C ALA A 242 0.22 7.51 -11.46
N SER A 243 -0.44 6.35 -11.58
CA SER A 243 -1.50 5.93 -10.64
C SER A 243 -1.02 5.94 -9.20
N HIS A 244 0.17 5.38 -8.94
CA HIS A 244 0.75 5.35 -7.60
C HIS A 244 1.01 6.76 -7.04
N ALA A 245 1.43 7.72 -7.88
CA ALA A 245 1.64 9.12 -7.47
C ALA A 245 0.33 9.82 -7.08
N GLN A 246 -0.81 9.41 -7.67
CA GLN A 246 -2.13 9.88 -7.28
C GLN A 246 -2.57 9.27 -5.94
N HIS A 247 -2.22 8.00 -5.68
CA HIS A 247 -2.56 7.28 -4.46
C HIS A 247 -1.76 7.75 -3.23
N MET A 248 -0.45 7.95 -3.36
CA MET A 248 0.46 8.17 -2.23
C MET A 248 0.09 9.31 -1.27
N PRO A 249 -0.48 10.45 -1.72
CA PRO A 249 -0.99 11.48 -0.81
C PRO A 249 -1.97 10.95 0.22
N SER A 250 -2.77 9.92 -0.13
CA SER A 250 -3.76 9.34 0.75
C SER A 250 -3.17 8.64 1.99
N HIS A 251 -1.91 8.22 1.94
CA HIS A 251 -1.20 7.71 3.12
C HIS A 251 -1.16 8.76 4.23
N ILE A 252 -0.72 9.97 3.89
CA ILE A 252 -0.67 11.09 4.85
C ILE A 252 -2.08 11.57 5.21
N PHE A 253 -2.96 11.76 4.21
CA PHE A 253 -4.34 12.21 4.47
C PHE A 253 -5.08 11.25 5.41
N THR A 254 -4.91 9.94 5.25
CA THR A 254 -5.48 8.93 6.15
C THR A 254 -4.90 9.03 7.56
N ARG A 255 -3.57 9.21 7.70
CA ARG A 255 -2.91 9.37 9.00
C ARG A 255 -3.37 10.59 9.78
N VAL A 256 -3.71 11.67 9.08
CA VAL A 256 -4.20 12.91 9.73
C VAL A 256 -5.72 13.00 9.77
N GLY A 257 -6.44 11.99 9.27
CA GLY A 257 -7.90 11.95 9.25
C GLY A 257 -8.54 12.93 8.26
N ALA A 258 -7.85 13.28 7.18
CA ALA A 258 -8.35 14.11 6.07
C ALA A 258 -9.07 13.22 5.04
N TRP A 259 -10.27 12.76 5.39
CA TRP A 259 -10.97 11.69 4.67
C TRP A 259 -11.39 12.07 3.25
N LYS A 260 -11.87 13.31 3.02
CA LYS A 260 -12.23 13.81 1.69
C LYS A 260 -11.04 13.83 0.75
N ASP A 261 -9.88 14.27 1.25
CA ASP A 261 -8.64 14.31 0.46
C ASP A 261 -8.14 12.89 0.15
N SER A 262 -8.28 11.96 1.11
CA SER A 262 -7.96 10.55 0.89
C SER A 262 -8.83 9.92 -0.19
N VAL A 263 -10.15 10.17 -0.20
CA VAL A 263 -11.05 9.71 -1.27
C VAL A 263 -10.66 10.29 -2.62
N ALA A 264 -10.43 11.61 -2.69
CA ALA A 264 -10.10 12.29 -3.94
C ALA A 264 -8.78 11.77 -4.55
N ALA A 265 -7.75 11.56 -3.73
CA ALA A 265 -6.46 10.99 -4.15
C ALA A 265 -6.62 9.58 -4.73
N ASN A 266 -7.38 8.73 -4.05
CA ASN A 266 -7.58 7.33 -4.46
C ASN A 266 -8.51 7.19 -5.69
N ASP A 267 -9.52 8.05 -5.82
CA ASP A 267 -10.35 8.07 -7.03
C ASP A 267 -9.54 8.51 -8.27
N ALA A 268 -8.65 9.50 -8.09
CA ALA A 268 -7.71 9.90 -9.15
C ALA A 268 -6.73 8.76 -9.50
N SER A 269 -6.24 8.02 -8.50
CA SER A 269 -5.37 6.86 -8.70
C SER A 269 -6.07 5.75 -9.49
N ALA A 270 -7.28 5.39 -9.10
CA ALA A 270 -8.06 4.36 -9.80
C ALA A 270 -8.35 4.73 -11.25
N LYS A 271 -8.59 6.03 -11.54
CA LYS A 271 -8.79 6.54 -12.92
C LYS A 271 -7.51 6.54 -13.75
N ALA A 272 -6.35 6.73 -13.12
CA ALA A 272 -5.05 6.73 -13.78
C ALA A 272 -4.49 5.32 -14.03
N ASP A 273 -5.01 4.29 -13.35
CA ASP A 273 -4.56 2.90 -13.51
C ASP A 273 -5.20 2.27 -14.76
N SER A 274 -4.49 2.33 -15.86
CA SER A 274 -4.94 1.77 -17.14
C SER A 274 -4.43 0.36 -17.41
N ALA A 275 -3.53 -0.18 -16.60
CA ALA A 275 -2.76 -1.36 -16.97
C ALA A 275 -2.81 -2.50 -15.95
N THR A 276 -2.86 -2.23 -14.65
CA THR A 276 -2.55 -3.24 -13.63
C THR A 276 -3.77 -3.74 -12.86
N GLY A 277 -4.78 -2.91 -12.67
CA GLY A 277 -5.97 -3.21 -11.85
C GLY A 277 -5.68 -3.38 -10.35
N TRP A 278 -4.46 -3.75 -9.96
CA TRP A 278 -4.09 -3.90 -8.55
C TRP A 278 -3.92 -2.55 -7.85
N ASN A 279 -3.44 -1.51 -8.54
CA ASN A 279 -3.40 -0.14 -8.02
C ASN A 279 -4.83 0.36 -7.76
N THR A 280 -5.76 0.08 -8.68
CA THR A 280 -7.18 0.39 -8.53
C THR A 280 -7.77 -0.26 -7.27
N LEU A 281 -7.54 -1.55 -7.07
CA LEU A 281 -8.04 -2.28 -5.88
C LEU A 281 -7.41 -1.75 -4.59
N HIS A 282 -6.12 -1.47 -4.60
CA HIS A 282 -5.43 -0.87 -3.46
C HIS A 282 -6.01 0.51 -3.11
N ALA A 283 -6.24 1.36 -4.09
CA ALA A 283 -6.92 2.63 -3.92
C ALA A 283 -8.35 2.47 -3.37
N TYR A 284 -9.08 1.45 -3.81
CA TYR A 284 -10.44 1.18 -3.35
C TYR A 284 -10.51 0.79 -1.87
N ASP A 285 -9.53 0.05 -1.31
CA ASP A 285 -9.49 -0.22 0.13
C ASP A 285 -9.39 1.08 0.95
N TYR A 286 -8.53 2.02 0.51
CA TYR A 286 -8.42 3.34 1.15
C TYR A 286 -9.71 4.18 0.99
N MET A 287 -10.35 4.14 -0.18
CA MET A 287 -11.61 4.86 -0.42
C MET A 287 -12.73 4.32 0.48
N VAL A 288 -12.88 3.00 0.56
CA VAL A 288 -13.88 2.37 1.44
C VAL A 288 -13.65 2.78 2.88
N TYR A 289 -12.40 2.69 3.36
CA TYR A 289 -12.07 3.12 4.71
C TYR A 289 -12.45 4.58 4.96
N ALA A 290 -12.04 5.50 4.07
CA ALA A 290 -12.33 6.93 4.22
C ALA A 290 -13.82 7.26 4.16
N HIS A 291 -14.59 6.65 3.24
CA HIS A 291 -16.04 6.81 3.17
C HIS A 291 -16.72 6.35 4.46
N LEU A 292 -16.30 5.22 5.03
CA LEU A 292 -16.83 4.71 6.28
C LEU A 292 -16.54 5.66 7.46
N GLN A 293 -15.38 6.35 7.47
CA GLN A 293 -15.09 7.35 8.50
C GLN A 293 -15.94 8.61 8.36
N MET A 294 -16.49 8.89 7.18
CA MET A 294 -17.44 9.99 6.94
C MET A 294 -18.92 9.59 7.10
N GLY A 295 -19.20 8.32 7.41
CA GLY A 295 -20.57 7.81 7.49
C GLY A 295 -21.26 7.62 6.12
N GLN A 296 -20.49 7.54 5.05
CA GLN A 296 -20.96 7.41 3.66
C GLN A 296 -20.98 5.93 3.23
N ASP A 297 -21.86 5.15 3.83
CA ASP A 297 -21.94 3.69 3.66
C ASP A 297 -22.34 3.30 2.24
N GLY A 298 -23.25 4.05 1.61
CA GLY A 298 -23.67 3.85 0.23
C GLY A 298 -22.51 4.04 -0.75
N ALA A 299 -21.69 5.08 -0.55
CA ALA A 299 -20.51 5.30 -1.36
C ALA A 299 -19.45 4.20 -1.16
N ALA A 300 -19.22 3.77 0.09
CA ALA A 300 -18.33 2.64 0.38
C ALA A 300 -18.81 1.34 -0.28
N GLN A 301 -20.11 1.07 -0.28
CA GLN A 301 -20.70 -0.09 -0.94
C GLN A 301 -20.56 -0.02 -2.48
N GLN A 302 -20.74 1.15 -3.08
CA GLN A 302 -20.50 1.35 -4.53
C GLN A 302 -19.04 1.06 -4.90
N VAL A 303 -18.07 1.48 -4.07
CA VAL A 303 -16.64 1.15 -4.30
C VAL A 303 -16.41 -0.36 -4.21
N ARG A 304 -17.05 -1.06 -3.28
CA ARG A 304 -17.01 -2.53 -3.20
C ARG A 304 -17.56 -3.18 -4.49
N GLU A 305 -18.70 -2.72 -4.99
CA GLU A 305 -19.29 -3.23 -6.23
C GLU A 305 -18.34 -3.02 -7.42
N ARG A 306 -17.73 -1.84 -7.52
CA ARG A 306 -16.70 -1.56 -8.53
C ARG A 306 -15.49 -2.49 -8.40
N SER A 307 -15.07 -2.84 -7.20
CA SER A 307 -13.94 -3.76 -6.98
C SER A 307 -14.22 -5.17 -7.51
N LEU A 308 -15.45 -5.64 -7.41
CA LEU A 308 -15.89 -6.95 -7.90
C LEU A 308 -16.18 -6.97 -9.40
N ALA A 309 -16.38 -5.81 -10.02
CA ALA A 309 -16.68 -5.66 -11.45
C ALA A 309 -15.44 -5.61 -12.35
N LEU A 310 -14.23 -5.68 -11.78
CA LEU A 310 -13.00 -5.72 -12.58
C LEU A 310 -12.96 -6.99 -13.44
N PRO A 311 -12.61 -6.87 -14.74
CA PRO A 311 -12.77 -7.97 -15.71
C PRO A 311 -11.88 -9.19 -15.43
N ALA A 312 -10.75 -8.99 -14.77
CA ALA A 312 -9.85 -10.07 -14.34
C ALA A 312 -9.22 -9.70 -12.98
N PRO A 313 -9.38 -10.54 -11.94
CA PRO A 313 -8.74 -10.31 -10.65
C PRO A 313 -7.21 -10.39 -10.77
N PRO A 314 -6.47 -9.30 -10.47
CA PRO A 314 -5.02 -9.29 -10.58
C PRO A 314 -4.37 -10.25 -9.57
N ASP A 315 -3.43 -11.09 -10.03
CA ASP A 315 -2.60 -11.94 -9.16
C ASP A 315 -1.51 -11.08 -8.49
N HIS A 316 -1.92 -10.28 -7.50
CA HIS A 316 -1.06 -9.34 -6.79
C HIS A 316 -1.48 -9.23 -5.32
N PHE A 317 -0.49 -9.09 -4.42
CA PHE A 317 -0.74 -9.01 -2.97
C PHE A 317 -1.70 -7.88 -2.57
N ALA A 318 -1.51 -6.67 -3.10
CA ALA A 318 -2.39 -5.54 -2.76
C ALA A 318 -3.83 -5.76 -3.24
N ALA A 319 -4.02 -6.46 -4.36
CA ALA A 319 -5.34 -6.86 -4.84
C ALA A 319 -5.99 -7.89 -3.90
N ALA A 320 -5.25 -8.93 -3.52
CA ALA A 320 -5.72 -9.94 -2.57
C ALA A 320 -6.13 -9.30 -1.23
N TYR A 321 -5.29 -8.38 -0.74
CA TYR A 321 -5.57 -7.66 0.50
C TYR A 321 -6.85 -6.84 0.41
N ALA A 322 -7.03 -6.05 -0.67
CA ALA A 322 -8.23 -5.25 -0.89
C ALA A 322 -9.50 -6.09 -0.99
N TYR A 323 -9.45 -7.21 -1.70
CA TYR A 323 -10.60 -8.13 -1.80
C TYR A 323 -11.04 -8.70 -0.44
N ALA A 324 -10.10 -8.97 0.46
CA ALA A 324 -10.42 -9.43 1.81
C ALA A 324 -10.83 -8.27 2.73
N ALA A 325 -10.12 -7.13 2.66
CA ALA A 325 -10.29 -6.00 3.57
C ALA A 325 -11.58 -5.21 3.32
N ILE A 326 -11.93 -4.93 2.06
CA ILE A 326 -13.10 -4.11 1.72
C ILE A 326 -14.40 -4.65 2.36
N PRO A 327 -14.80 -5.93 2.16
CA PRO A 327 -16.01 -6.45 2.78
C PRO A 327 -15.90 -6.55 4.32
N ALA A 328 -14.71 -6.84 4.84
CA ALA A 328 -14.47 -6.87 6.28
C ALA A 328 -14.67 -5.49 6.92
N ARG A 329 -14.13 -4.42 6.31
CA ARG A 329 -14.33 -3.04 6.81
C ARG A 329 -15.79 -2.65 6.81
N LEU A 330 -16.54 -2.92 5.76
CA LEU A 330 -17.98 -2.61 5.68
C LEU A 330 -18.75 -3.21 6.86
N ALA A 331 -18.48 -4.45 7.22
CA ALA A 331 -19.15 -5.10 8.34
C ALA A 331 -18.63 -4.62 9.72
N LEU A 332 -17.31 -4.62 9.91
CA LEU A 332 -16.70 -4.33 11.21
C LEU A 332 -16.84 -2.86 11.63
N GLU A 333 -16.71 -1.90 10.70
CA GLU A 333 -16.84 -0.48 11.00
C GLU A 333 -18.27 -0.12 11.48
N ARG A 334 -19.27 -0.89 11.09
CA ARG A 334 -20.66 -0.68 11.52
C ARG A 334 -21.10 -1.60 12.65
N GLY A 335 -20.23 -2.54 13.08
CA GLY A 335 -20.61 -3.53 14.07
C GLY A 335 -21.69 -4.48 13.57
N ASP A 336 -21.80 -4.68 12.26
CA ASP A 336 -22.69 -5.69 11.68
C ASP A 336 -22.06 -7.07 11.84
N TRP A 337 -22.15 -7.56 13.08
CA TRP A 337 -21.55 -8.81 13.50
C TRP A 337 -22.17 -10.01 12.78
N ALA A 338 -23.46 -9.94 12.46
CA ALA A 338 -24.15 -11.01 11.74
C ALA A 338 -23.66 -11.13 10.29
N ALA A 339 -23.45 -10.00 9.62
CA ALA A 339 -22.82 -9.97 8.31
C ALA A 339 -21.35 -10.39 8.39
N ALA A 340 -20.59 -9.90 9.36
CA ALA A 340 -19.18 -10.27 9.56
C ALA A 340 -19.01 -11.78 9.69
N ALA A 341 -19.83 -12.45 10.51
CA ALA A 341 -19.78 -13.91 10.73
C ALA A 341 -19.97 -14.73 9.44
N LYS A 342 -20.61 -14.17 8.43
CA LYS A 342 -20.99 -14.86 7.17
C LYS A 342 -20.23 -14.35 5.94
N LEU A 343 -19.20 -13.52 6.11
CA LEU A 343 -18.47 -12.95 4.99
C LEU A 343 -17.92 -14.03 4.06
N PRO A 344 -18.31 -14.04 2.77
CA PRO A 344 -17.71 -14.94 1.80
C PRO A 344 -16.27 -14.49 1.48
N LEU A 345 -15.43 -15.43 1.10
CA LEU A 345 -14.16 -15.12 0.45
C LEU A 345 -14.45 -14.81 -1.02
N ALA A 346 -14.16 -13.61 -1.47
CA ALA A 346 -14.40 -13.15 -2.85
C ALA A 346 -13.16 -12.42 -3.38
N PRO A 347 -12.67 -12.78 -4.58
CA PRO A 347 -13.15 -13.85 -5.46
C PRO A 347 -13.13 -15.22 -4.78
N ALA A 348 -13.97 -16.18 -5.25
CA ALA A 348 -14.11 -17.48 -4.63
C ALA A 348 -12.77 -18.24 -4.58
N ALA A 349 -12.57 -19.09 -3.57
CA ALA A 349 -11.31 -19.81 -3.33
C ALA A 349 -10.78 -20.59 -4.56
N GLY A 350 -11.67 -21.14 -5.38
CA GLY A 350 -11.28 -21.89 -6.60
C GLY A 350 -10.94 -21.00 -7.81
N SER A 351 -11.24 -19.70 -7.77
CA SER A 351 -11.02 -18.75 -8.89
C SER A 351 -9.92 -17.73 -8.64
N TYR A 352 -9.32 -17.73 -7.45
CA TYR A 352 -8.26 -16.79 -7.08
C TYR A 352 -7.15 -17.51 -6.27
N PRO A 353 -5.86 -17.17 -6.47
CA PRO A 353 -4.75 -17.90 -5.86
C PRO A 353 -4.50 -17.51 -4.39
N TRP A 354 -5.51 -17.61 -3.52
CA TRP A 354 -5.42 -17.25 -2.10
C TRP A 354 -4.26 -17.91 -1.36
N ALA A 355 -3.89 -19.15 -1.74
CA ALA A 355 -2.76 -19.85 -1.14
C ALA A 355 -1.42 -19.11 -1.22
N LYS A 356 -1.28 -18.13 -2.14
CA LYS A 356 -0.13 -17.22 -2.21
C LYS A 356 -0.21 -16.10 -1.19
N TYR A 357 -1.40 -15.79 -0.68
CA TYR A 357 -1.71 -14.60 0.12
C TYR A 357 -2.40 -14.94 1.45
N PRO A 358 -1.81 -15.81 2.30
CA PRO A 358 -2.41 -16.21 3.57
C PRO A 358 -2.69 -15.03 4.49
N GLN A 359 -1.87 -13.98 4.43
CA GLN A 359 -2.04 -12.75 5.19
C GLN A 359 -3.27 -11.93 4.79
N ALA A 360 -3.67 -11.99 3.53
CA ALA A 360 -4.89 -11.35 3.06
C ALA A 360 -6.13 -12.16 3.46
N GLU A 361 -6.09 -13.47 3.25
CA GLU A 361 -7.16 -14.40 3.66
C GLU A 361 -7.44 -14.33 5.16
N ALA A 362 -6.39 -14.13 5.98
CA ALA A 362 -6.51 -13.98 7.43
C ALA A 362 -7.42 -12.80 7.83
N GLY A 363 -7.44 -11.71 7.04
CA GLY A 363 -8.36 -10.60 7.27
C GLY A 363 -9.84 -10.99 7.18
N ASN A 364 -10.19 -11.85 6.23
CA ASN A 364 -11.54 -12.41 6.12
C ASN A 364 -11.87 -13.33 7.31
N ALA A 365 -10.96 -14.25 7.66
CA ALA A 365 -11.14 -15.17 8.79
C ALA A 365 -11.26 -14.42 10.13
N TYR A 366 -10.47 -13.35 10.32
CA TYR A 366 -10.54 -12.49 11.49
C TYR A 366 -11.90 -11.80 11.64
N ALA A 367 -12.41 -11.21 10.56
CA ALA A 367 -13.73 -10.58 10.58
C ALA A 367 -14.84 -11.59 10.91
N ARG A 368 -14.78 -12.80 10.33
CA ARG A 368 -15.72 -13.88 10.61
C ARG A 368 -15.64 -14.35 12.06
N ALA A 369 -14.44 -14.50 12.60
CA ALA A 369 -14.24 -14.89 14.00
C ALA A 369 -14.82 -13.87 15.00
N LEU A 370 -14.62 -12.56 14.73
CA LEU A 370 -15.21 -11.50 15.55
C LEU A 370 -16.74 -11.48 15.44
N GLY A 371 -17.28 -11.64 14.23
CA GLY A 371 -18.73 -11.73 14.01
C GLY A 371 -19.34 -12.92 14.74
N ALA A 372 -18.74 -14.10 14.65
CA ALA A 372 -19.17 -15.31 15.35
C ALA A 372 -19.11 -15.15 16.88
N ALA A 373 -18.01 -14.54 17.39
CA ALA A 373 -17.88 -14.26 18.83
C ALA A 373 -18.96 -13.31 19.33
N ALA A 374 -19.26 -12.24 18.58
CA ALA A 374 -20.28 -11.27 18.94
C ALA A 374 -21.71 -11.84 18.89
N THR A 375 -21.97 -12.82 17.99
CA THR A 375 -23.28 -13.49 17.84
C THR A 375 -23.41 -14.75 18.71
N GLY A 376 -22.38 -15.13 19.47
CA GLY A 376 -22.41 -16.26 20.40
C GLY A 376 -22.21 -17.64 19.76
N ASP A 377 -21.77 -17.71 18.51
CA ASP A 377 -21.51 -18.98 17.80
C ASP A 377 -20.10 -19.51 18.13
N ALA A 378 -20.00 -20.25 19.24
CA ALA A 378 -18.73 -20.81 19.70
C ALA A 378 -18.10 -21.80 18.71
N ALA A 379 -18.91 -22.56 17.96
CA ALA A 379 -18.42 -23.52 16.97
C ALA A 379 -17.78 -22.80 15.78
N ALA A 380 -18.42 -21.73 15.27
CA ALA A 380 -17.86 -20.90 14.23
C ALA A 380 -16.57 -20.19 14.69
N VAL A 381 -16.52 -19.69 15.93
CA VAL A 381 -15.28 -19.12 16.51
C VAL A 381 -14.15 -20.13 16.48
N ALA A 382 -14.39 -21.37 16.94
CA ALA A 382 -13.36 -22.42 16.96
C ALA A 382 -12.86 -22.76 15.54
N ALA A 383 -13.77 -22.83 14.58
CA ALA A 383 -13.42 -23.08 13.16
C ALA A 383 -12.54 -21.96 12.58
N GLU A 384 -12.90 -20.69 12.79
CA GLU A 384 -12.11 -19.57 12.26
C GLU A 384 -10.77 -19.38 13.02
N VAL A 385 -10.69 -19.71 14.30
CA VAL A 385 -9.41 -19.75 15.05
C VAL A 385 -8.48 -20.80 14.45
N THR A 386 -8.99 -22.01 14.16
CA THR A 386 -8.22 -23.06 13.50
C THR A 386 -7.73 -22.58 12.12
N ARG A 387 -8.59 -21.91 11.36
CA ARG A 387 -8.21 -21.34 10.04
C ARG A 387 -7.12 -20.27 10.18
N LEU A 388 -7.26 -19.31 11.10
CA LEU A 388 -6.25 -18.28 11.37
C LEU A 388 -4.90 -18.90 11.77
N GLN A 389 -4.89 -19.95 12.59
CA GLN A 389 -3.67 -20.67 12.95
C GLN A 389 -2.98 -21.27 11.71
N ALA A 390 -3.75 -21.97 10.86
CA ALA A 390 -3.23 -22.54 9.61
C ALA A 390 -2.67 -21.45 8.66
N LEU A 391 -3.36 -20.30 8.55
CA LEU A 391 -2.89 -19.16 7.74
C LEU A 391 -1.62 -18.53 8.31
N ARG A 392 -1.49 -18.43 9.64
CA ARG A 392 -0.26 -17.98 10.31
C ARG A 392 0.90 -18.93 10.03
N ASP A 393 0.67 -20.25 10.14
CA ASP A 393 1.68 -21.25 9.89
C ASP A 393 2.11 -21.22 8.42
N ARG A 394 1.16 -21.05 7.50
CA ARG A 394 1.47 -20.86 6.08
C ARG A 394 2.29 -19.58 5.82
N ALA A 395 1.96 -18.47 6.48
CA ALA A 395 2.77 -17.24 6.41
C ALA A 395 4.20 -17.46 6.95
N SER A 396 4.35 -18.28 7.99
CA SER A 396 5.66 -18.66 8.53
C SER A 396 6.49 -19.49 7.54
N GLU A 397 5.90 -20.47 6.88
CA GLU A 397 6.54 -21.24 5.81
C GLU A 397 7.04 -20.34 4.68
N LEU A 398 6.25 -19.32 4.34
CA LEU A 398 6.58 -18.30 3.33
C LEU A 398 7.56 -17.23 3.86
N LYS A 399 8.04 -17.35 5.10
CA LYS A 399 8.98 -16.41 5.75
C LYS A 399 8.45 -14.99 5.86
N MET A 400 7.14 -14.82 6.03
CA MET A 400 6.44 -13.55 6.15
C MET A 400 6.35 -13.09 7.61
N GLY A 401 7.47 -12.86 8.28
CA GLY A 401 7.55 -12.61 9.73
C GLY A 401 6.61 -11.52 10.25
N TYR A 402 6.50 -10.39 9.53
CA TYR A 402 5.55 -9.33 9.86
C TYR A 402 4.10 -9.84 9.91
N TRP A 403 3.68 -10.61 8.92
CA TRP A 403 2.31 -11.11 8.83
C TRP A 403 2.02 -12.24 9.83
N VAL A 404 3.03 -13.05 10.18
CA VAL A 404 2.93 -14.01 11.30
C VAL A 404 2.58 -13.29 12.58
N GLU A 405 3.23 -12.13 12.85
CA GLU A 405 2.95 -11.28 14.01
C GLU A 405 1.52 -10.70 13.93
N GLN A 406 1.11 -10.12 12.80
CA GLN A 406 -0.22 -9.53 12.64
C GLN A 406 -1.34 -10.56 12.81
N ILE A 407 -1.21 -11.76 12.23
CA ILE A 407 -2.19 -12.85 12.41
C ILE A 407 -2.18 -13.32 13.87
N GLY A 408 -1.02 -13.33 14.53
CA GLY A 408 -0.91 -13.63 15.96
C GLY A 408 -1.69 -12.62 16.82
N ILE A 409 -1.62 -11.34 16.51
CA ILE A 409 -2.41 -10.28 17.18
C ILE A 409 -3.91 -10.50 16.94
N GLN A 410 -4.32 -10.81 15.71
CA GLN A 410 -5.72 -11.13 15.39
C GLN A 410 -6.25 -12.32 16.22
N LEU A 411 -5.44 -13.37 16.39
CA LEU A 411 -5.76 -14.52 17.24
C LEU A 411 -5.92 -14.09 18.71
N ASP A 412 -5.05 -13.25 19.24
CA ASP A 412 -5.14 -12.73 20.61
C ASP A 412 -6.42 -11.89 20.81
N VAL A 413 -6.77 -11.04 19.82
CA VAL A 413 -8.02 -10.25 19.85
C VAL A 413 -9.25 -11.15 19.85
N VAL A 414 -9.31 -12.16 18.95
CA VAL A 414 -10.42 -13.10 18.87
C VAL A 414 -10.55 -13.89 20.18
N GLY A 415 -9.42 -14.32 20.75
CA GLY A 415 -9.40 -15.04 22.03
C GLY A 415 -9.95 -14.19 23.19
N GLY A 416 -9.46 -12.98 23.34
CA GLY A 416 -9.89 -12.05 24.39
C GLY A 416 -11.35 -11.60 24.23
N PHE A 417 -11.75 -11.23 23.00
CA PHE A 417 -13.13 -10.82 22.71
C PHE A 417 -14.12 -11.98 22.89
N GLY A 418 -13.75 -13.18 22.41
CA GLY A 418 -14.56 -14.38 22.60
C GLY A 418 -14.72 -14.77 24.09
N ALA A 419 -13.67 -14.67 24.92
CA ALA A 419 -13.75 -14.90 26.35
C ALA A 419 -14.70 -13.89 27.02
N PHE A 420 -14.54 -12.60 26.68
CA PHE A 420 -15.43 -11.54 27.18
C PHE A 420 -16.90 -11.81 26.83
N LYS A 421 -17.20 -12.16 25.57
CA LYS A 421 -18.58 -12.42 25.10
C LYS A 421 -19.20 -13.69 25.72
N ARG A 422 -18.39 -14.63 26.18
CA ARG A 422 -18.86 -15.82 26.94
C ARG A 422 -19.03 -15.56 28.45
N GLY A 423 -18.83 -14.34 28.93
CA GLY A 423 -19.04 -13.93 30.34
C GLY A 423 -17.76 -13.94 31.19
N ASP A 424 -16.62 -14.36 30.67
CA ASP A 424 -15.32 -14.15 31.33
C ASP A 424 -14.82 -12.73 31.07
N ALA A 425 -15.41 -11.78 31.81
CA ALA A 425 -15.11 -10.37 31.62
C ALA A 425 -13.66 -10.04 32.03
N GLU A 426 -13.14 -10.61 33.09
CA GLU A 426 -11.78 -10.32 33.58
C GLU A 426 -10.71 -10.89 32.63
N GLY A 427 -10.79 -12.18 32.33
CA GLY A 427 -9.86 -12.82 31.41
C GLY A 427 -9.93 -12.25 30.00
N GLY A 428 -11.15 -11.93 29.54
CA GLY A 428 -11.37 -11.30 28.23
C GLY A 428 -10.73 -9.91 28.13
N LEU A 429 -10.94 -9.03 29.11
CA LEU A 429 -10.33 -7.70 29.14
C LEU A 429 -8.79 -7.76 29.27
N ALA A 430 -8.27 -8.69 30.08
CA ALA A 430 -6.81 -8.89 30.18
C ALA A 430 -6.21 -9.34 28.85
N GLY A 431 -6.86 -10.29 28.16
CA GLY A 431 -6.45 -10.75 26.82
C GLY A 431 -6.48 -9.65 25.78
N LEU A 432 -7.54 -8.84 25.74
CA LEU A 432 -7.67 -7.69 24.83
C LEU A 432 -6.61 -6.62 25.11
N ARG A 433 -6.29 -6.35 26.38
CA ARG A 433 -5.23 -5.38 26.72
C ARG A 433 -3.88 -5.83 26.20
N LYS A 434 -3.53 -7.11 26.40
CA LYS A 434 -2.31 -7.72 25.85
C LYS A 434 -2.26 -7.60 24.32
N ALA A 435 -3.37 -7.89 23.64
CA ALA A 435 -3.46 -7.79 22.18
C ALA A 435 -3.28 -6.34 21.71
N ALA A 436 -3.91 -5.36 22.39
CA ALA A 436 -3.79 -3.94 22.09
C ALA A 436 -2.35 -3.43 22.27
N ASP A 437 -1.69 -3.79 23.35
CA ASP A 437 -0.29 -3.39 23.60
C ASP A 437 0.66 -4.01 22.58
N ARG A 438 0.40 -5.25 22.14
CA ARG A 438 1.15 -5.93 21.10
C ARG A 438 0.95 -5.29 19.72
N GLU A 439 -0.29 -4.89 19.36
CA GLU A 439 -0.57 -4.17 18.12
C GLU A 439 0.11 -2.79 18.10
N ASP A 440 0.09 -2.06 19.22
CA ASP A 440 0.73 -0.75 19.33
C ASP A 440 2.26 -0.81 19.27
N ALA A 441 2.86 -1.95 19.62
CA ALA A 441 4.29 -2.19 19.42
C ALA A 441 4.66 -2.40 17.95
N SER A 442 3.69 -2.63 17.07
CA SER A 442 3.90 -2.77 15.62
C SER A 442 3.53 -1.50 14.85
N GLU A 443 3.90 -1.44 13.57
CA GLU A 443 3.43 -0.43 12.63
C GLU A 443 2.55 -1.06 11.56
N LYS A 444 1.59 -0.29 10.99
CA LYS A 444 0.79 -0.80 9.87
C LYS A 444 1.67 -1.01 8.64
N HIS A 445 1.36 -2.02 7.86
CA HIS A 445 1.95 -2.19 6.53
C HIS A 445 1.44 -1.10 5.58
N ALA A 446 2.27 -0.70 4.60
CA ALA A 446 1.90 0.31 3.62
C ALA A 446 0.69 -0.09 2.74
N VAL A 447 0.39 -1.39 2.62
CA VAL A 447 -0.75 -1.91 1.84
C VAL A 447 -2.12 -1.53 2.42
N THR A 448 -2.21 -1.11 3.68
CA THR A 448 -3.49 -0.87 4.35
C THR A 448 -3.61 0.57 4.87
N PRO A 449 -4.80 1.20 4.81
CA PRO A 449 -5.06 2.49 5.47
C PRO A 449 -4.96 2.39 7.00
N GLY A 450 -5.28 1.23 7.58
CA GLY A 450 -5.25 0.95 9.01
C GLY A 450 -5.67 -0.50 9.30
N PRO A 451 -5.59 -0.95 10.56
CA PRO A 451 -6.15 -2.24 10.97
C PRO A 451 -7.61 -2.39 10.54
N LEU A 452 -8.07 -3.61 10.30
CA LEU A 452 -9.50 -3.87 10.00
C LEU A 452 -10.40 -3.42 11.16
N LEU A 453 -9.98 -3.72 12.36
CA LEU A 453 -10.54 -3.20 13.61
C LEU A 453 -9.40 -3.13 14.62
N PRO A 454 -8.97 -1.94 15.08
CA PRO A 454 -7.87 -1.82 16.03
C PRO A 454 -8.12 -2.59 17.33
N ALA A 455 -7.13 -3.36 17.77
CA ALA A 455 -7.22 -4.15 19.01
C ALA A 455 -7.57 -3.28 20.22
N ARG A 456 -7.00 -2.07 20.29
CA ARG A 456 -7.29 -1.10 21.36
C ARG A 456 -8.73 -0.59 21.30
N GLU A 457 -9.32 -0.47 20.11
CA GLU A 457 -10.74 -0.08 19.97
C GLU A 457 -11.67 -1.21 20.41
N VAL A 458 -11.31 -2.47 20.16
CA VAL A 458 -12.05 -3.64 20.68
C VAL A 458 -11.99 -3.66 22.20
N LEU A 459 -10.82 -3.43 22.80
CA LEU A 459 -10.65 -3.29 24.26
C LEU A 459 -11.52 -2.16 24.81
N ALA A 460 -11.45 -0.98 24.21
CA ALA A 460 -12.25 0.19 24.65
C ALA A 460 -13.74 -0.10 24.62
N SER A 461 -14.23 -0.75 23.57
CA SER A 461 -15.63 -1.15 23.43
C SER A 461 -16.04 -2.18 24.49
N ALA A 462 -15.21 -3.17 24.78
CA ALA A 462 -15.45 -4.17 25.82
C ALA A 462 -15.45 -3.54 27.25
N LEU A 463 -14.55 -2.61 27.52
CA LEU A 463 -14.53 -1.83 28.77
C LEU A 463 -15.81 -1.02 28.95
N LEU A 464 -16.29 -0.38 27.88
CA LEU A 464 -17.53 0.39 27.92
C LEU A 464 -18.75 -0.50 28.17
N GLU A 465 -18.80 -1.67 27.55
CA GLU A 465 -19.84 -2.70 27.76
C GLU A 465 -19.81 -3.24 29.21
N ALA A 466 -18.59 -3.42 29.77
CA ALA A 466 -18.41 -3.81 31.18
C ALA A 466 -18.69 -2.69 32.21
N GLY A 467 -19.17 -1.52 31.79
CA GLY A 467 -19.46 -0.39 32.68
C GLY A 467 -18.23 0.39 33.15
N LYS A 468 -17.05 0.11 32.63
CA LYS A 468 -15.76 0.77 32.98
C LYS A 468 -15.52 2.02 32.13
N ALA A 469 -16.46 2.95 32.13
CA ALA A 469 -16.50 4.11 31.24
C ALA A 469 -15.22 5.00 31.31
N PRO A 470 -14.65 5.33 32.49
CA PRO A 470 -13.41 6.12 32.55
C PRO A 470 -12.20 5.40 31.91
N GLU A 471 -12.14 4.06 32.01
CA GLU A 471 -11.09 3.28 31.35
C GLU A 471 -11.32 3.24 29.84
N ALA A 472 -12.55 2.98 29.41
CA ALA A 472 -12.94 2.98 28.00
C ALA A 472 -12.60 4.31 27.30
N LEU A 473 -12.89 5.44 27.95
CA LEU A 473 -12.56 6.77 27.43
C LEU A 473 -11.06 6.91 27.14
N ARG A 474 -10.21 6.52 28.09
CA ARG A 474 -8.75 6.57 27.90
C ARG A 474 -8.27 5.71 26.72
N GLU A 475 -8.86 4.53 26.55
CA GLU A 475 -8.47 3.64 25.43
C GLU A 475 -8.96 4.19 24.08
N PHE A 476 -10.18 4.77 23.99
CA PHE A 476 -10.64 5.46 22.78
C PHE A 476 -9.77 6.67 22.44
N GLU A 477 -9.38 7.48 23.43
CA GLU A 477 -8.47 8.60 23.24
C GLU A 477 -7.08 8.15 22.73
N ALA A 478 -6.60 6.99 23.19
CA ALA A 478 -5.36 6.38 22.69
C ALA A 478 -5.49 5.96 21.22
N VAL A 479 -6.64 5.40 20.80
CA VAL A 479 -6.95 5.13 19.38
C VAL A 479 -6.93 6.43 18.58
N LEU A 480 -7.63 7.48 19.03
CA LEU A 480 -7.72 8.76 18.32
C LEU A 480 -6.38 9.49 18.20
N LYS A 481 -5.45 9.25 19.13
CA LYS A 481 -4.08 9.76 19.01
C LYS A 481 -3.29 9.09 17.89
N LYS A 482 -3.52 7.79 17.64
CA LYS A 482 -2.86 7.00 16.59
C LYS A 482 -3.59 7.12 15.24
N GLU A 483 -4.92 7.14 15.27
CA GLU A 483 -5.82 7.21 14.13
C GLU A 483 -6.80 8.40 14.29
N PRO A 484 -6.35 9.64 14.03
CA PRO A 484 -7.18 10.83 14.18
C PRO A 484 -8.47 10.73 13.35
N ASN A 485 -9.56 11.26 13.92
CA ASN A 485 -10.85 11.33 13.25
C ASN A 485 -11.48 9.96 12.90
N ARG A 486 -11.07 8.87 13.58
CA ARG A 486 -11.69 7.57 13.42
C ARG A 486 -13.10 7.57 14.01
N LEU A 487 -14.13 7.37 13.15
CA LEU A 487 -15.54 7.59 13.53
C LEU A 487 -16.00 6.71 14.69
N ARG A 488 -15.66 5.40 14.69
CA ARG A 488 -16.02 4.49 15.79
C ARG A 488 -15.38 4.91 17.10
N ALA A 489 -14.13 5.31 17.07
CA ALA A 489 -13.42 5.76 18.28
C ALA A 489 -14.00 7.09 18.80
N LEU A 490 -14.35 8.03 17.91
CA LEU A 490 -15.04 9.27 18.29
C LEU A 490 -16.40 8.98 18.95
N ALA A 491 -17.22 8.10 18.35
CA ALA A 491 -18.51 7.71 18.89
C ALA A 491 -18.37 7.00 20.25
N GLY A 492 -17.41 6.07 20.35
CA GLY A 492 -17.11 5.38 21.61
C GLY A 492 -16.62 6.32 22.70
N ALA A 493 -15.75 7.29 22.37
CA ALA A 493 -15.26 8.31 23.30
C ALA A 493 -16.38 9.23 23.78
N ALA A 494 -17.31 9.64 22.90
CA ALA A 494 -18.47 10.46 23.27
C ALA A 494 -19.36 9.76 24.32
N VAL A 495 -19.69 8.49 24.08
CA VAL A 495 -20.51 7.69 25.01
C VAL A 495 -19.75 7.38 26.30
N ALA A 496 -18.45 7.06 26.21
CA ALA A 496 -17.63 6.80 27.39
C ALA A 496 -17.50 8.04 28.28
N ALA A 497 -17.30 9.23 27.68
CA ALA A 497 -17.25 10.50 28.41
C ALA A 497 -18.59 10.81 29.12
N GLU A 498 -19.72 10.62 28.43
CA GLU A 498 -21.04 10.79 29.02
C GLU A 498 -21.23 9.89 30.26
N ARG A 499 -20.95 8.59 30.11
CA ARG A 499 -21.09 7.61 31.21
C ARG A 499 -20.07 7.82 32.34
N ALA A 500 -18.93 8.44 32.04
CA ALA A 500 -17.92 8.83 33.03
C ALA A 500 -18.27 10.16 33.75
N GLY A 501 -19.34 10.86 33.34
CA GLY A 501 -19.75 12.15 33.91
C GLY A 501 -19.00 13.35 33.30
N ASP A 502 -18.20 13.18 32.25
CA ASP A 502 -17.50 14.25 31.54
C ASP A 502 -18.34 14.80 30.39
N ALA A 503 -19.34 15.62 30.74
CA ALA A 503 -20.22 16.24 29.76
C ALA A 503 -19.51 17.22 28.82
N GLY A 504 -18.33 17.74 29.19
CA GLY A 504 -17.50 18.59 28.34
C GLY A 504 -16.95 17.83 27.15
N LYS A 505 -16.21 16.75 27.41
CA LYS A 505 -15.65 15.85 26.37
C LYS A 505 -16.75 15.20 25.53
N SER A 506 -17.87 14.76 26.15
CA SER A 506 -18.98 14.18 25.40
C SER A 506 -19.51 15.15 24.33
N ARG A 507 -19.72 16.41 24.68
CA ARG A 507 -20.14 17.45 23.71
C ARG A 507 -19.08 17.71 22.64
N GLU A 508 -17.80 17.77 23.01
CA GLU A 508 -16.70 18.00 22.08
C GLU A 508 -16.65 16.91 20.99
N TYR A 509 -16.66 15.63 21.40
CA TYR A 509 -16.67 14.50 20.47
C TYR A 509 -17.94 14.47 19.60
N SER A 510 -19.10 14.73 20.17
CA SER A 510 -20.37 14.78 19.44
C SER A 510 -20.40 15.89 18.39
N GLN A 511 -19.88 17.07 18.71
CA GLN A 511 -19.74 18.16 17.76
C GLN A 511 -18.73 17.81 16.64
N HIS A 512 -17.65 17.12 16.99
CA HIS A 512 -16.67 16.66 16.01
C HIS A 512 -17.31 15.67 15.02
N ILE A 513 -18.03 14.66 15.53
CA ILE A 513 -18.76 13.69 14.69
C ILE A 513 -19.74 14.42 13.77
N THR A 514 -20.53 15.38 14.30
CA THR A 514 -21.49 16.13 13.50
C THR A 514 -20.84 16.87 12.32
N ARG A 515 -19.68 17.49 12.54
CA ARG A 515 -18.93 18.15 11.47
C ARG A 515 -18.37 17.16 10.45
N GLN A 516 -17.78 16.06 10.93
CA GLN A 516 -17.14 15.05 10.08
C GLN A 516 -18.16 14.31 9.21
N THR A 517 -19.35 14.08 9.72
CA THR A 517 -20.41 13.31 9.09
C THR A 517 -21.55 14.19 8.53
N ALA A 518 -21.24 15.44 8.18
CA ALA A 518 -22.23 16.37 7.62
C ALA A 518 -22.86 15.86 6.31
N GLU A 519 -22.17 15.02 5.56
CA GLU A 519 -22.61 14.42 4.30
C GLU A 519 -22.85 12.90 4.44
N ALA A 520 -23.10 12.41 5.66
CA ALA A 520 -23.35 10.99 5.91
C ALA A 520 -24.71 10.53 5.40
N ASP A 521 -24.81 9.24 5.11
CA ASP A 521 -26.09 8.61 4.78
C ASP A 521 -27.05 8.64 5.95
N ALA A 522 -28.36 8.75 5.67
CA ALA A 522 -29.38 8.70 6.69
C ALA A 522 -29.35 7.34 7.42
N GLY A 523 -29.28 7.36 8.75
CA GLY A 523 -29.33 6.14 9.58
C GLY A 523 -28.01 5.46 9.85
N THR A 524 -26.86 6.04 9.48
CA THR A 524 -25.54 5.47 9.83
C THR A 524 -25.40 5.29 11.35
N GLN A 525 -25.07 4.07 11.78
CA GLN A 525 -25.16 3.64 13.21
C GLN A 525 -24.28 4.48 14.15
N GLY A 526 -23.09 4.92 13.71
CA GLY A 526 -22.23 5.82 14.50
C GLY A 526 -22.85 7.18 14.78
N LEU A 527 -23.69 7.68 13.85
CA LEU A 527 -24.44 8.92 13.99
C LEU A 527 -25.62 8.77 14.97
N GLN A 528 -26.25 7.61 15.05
CA GLN A 528 -27.32 7.36 16.01
C GLN A 528 -26.79 7.39 17.44
N LEU A 529 -25.63 6.79 17.72
CA LEU A 529 -24.97 6.84 19.02
C LEU A 529 -24.57 8.27 19.41
N ALA A 530 -24.01 9.05 18.50
CA ALA A 530 -23.63 10.43 18.76
C ALA A 530 -24.85 11.37 18.93
N ARG A 531 -25.92 11.17 18.16
CA ARG A 531 -27.16 11.95 18.28
C ARG A 531 -27.89 11.67 19.57
N MET A 532 -27.86 10.44 20.10
CA MET A 532 -28.43 10.08 21.37
C MET A 532 -27.74 10.77 22.56
N SER A 533 -26.44 11.08 22.45
CA SER A 533 -25.70 11.80 23.49
C SER A 533 -25.89 13.33 23.45
N VAL A 534 -26.33 13.90 22.31
CA VAL A 534 -26.58 15.35 22.16
C VAL A 534 -28.03 15.73 22.57
N THR A 535 -28.96 14.79 22.52
CA THR A 535 -30.40 15.04 22.81
C THR A 535 -30.82 14.76 24.25
N ARG A 536 -29.91 14.35 25.09
CA ARG A 536 -30.08 14.25 26.55
C ARG A 536 -29.19 15.29 27.24
#